data_701eb89218464ce053855fa6d53820c6
#
_entry.id   701eb89218464ce053855fa6d53820c6
#
_cell.length_a   1.000
_cell.length_b   1.000
_cell.length_c   1.000
_cell.angle_alpha   90.00
_cell.angle_beta   90.00
_cell.angle_gamma   90.00
#
_symmetry.space_group_name_H-M   'P 1'
#
loop_
_entity.id
_entity.type
_entity.pdbx_description
1 polymer ?
#
loop_
_entity_poly.entity_id
_entity_poly.type
_entity_poly.pdbx_seq_one_letter_code
_entity_poly.pdbx_strand_id
1 'polypeptide(L)'
;MKIYTLDPRCIPAMEKVREYYLSIPEWQKDIREGKMFGVLIYRPAPALYGGEYDVSESGQYEVTGSPISSAKDDGAPGDEMTSGDALSYLAAFSGTLGGKTCQPGFVPPIFDIQGEGRYFLEEEAEISAINHYLDSGKASAREVCDLRHERKERSRALQRWLFARYSLLNVRGDSANLLDIFSPTIPPGGAGDCCAPKLLQEAFRRGIRPLAIAEWNSADNKFYPPCTHRCRPILAHMLQGTDAEADPELTHYQDIASRLKTIYEDKEIIVVNKPSGLLSVPGKEFLPSVESITQALSTHRLDQDTSGLLVLAKTENIQKDLRQQFAQRAIEKTYDALLEQEMPVGKEGVIELPLRPDIENRPRQIVDHEHGKSALTHYRVIGNINGHAHLLLTPETGRTHQLRMHCAEGLKNPILGDRLYGTREDATSQTLRLNASAITITHPTTGEKMRLTCTPEWLGSQD
;
A
#
# COMPACT_ATOMS: atom_id res chain seq x y z
N MET A 1 15.38 -6.79 -15.70
CA MET A 1 14.21 -6.13 -16.31
C MET A 1 13.93 -4.82 -15.60
N LYS A 2 13.72 -3.70 -16.33
CA LYS A 2 13.34 -2.40 -15.75
C LYS A 2 11.82 -2.30 -15.60
N ILE A 3 11.34 -1.91 -14.42
CA ILE A 3 9.90 -1.81 -14.13
C ILE A 3 9.57 -0.60 -13.23
N TYR A 4 10.45 -0.23 -12.30
CA TYR A 4 10.25 0.92 -11.40
C TYR A 4 10.95 2.17 -11.89
N THR A 5 11.86 2.05 -12.87
CA THR A 5 12.53 3.17 -13.52
C THR A 5 12.25 3.14 -15.02
N LEU A 6 12.04 4.32 -15.63
CA LEU A 6 11.81 4.41 -17.06
C LEU A 6 13.05 3.94 -17.84
N ASP A 7 12.86 2.92 -18.64
CA ASP A 7 13.87 2.53 -19.65
C ASP A 7 13.62 3.35 -20.92
N PRO A 8 14.62 4.13 -21.40
CA PRO A 8 14.44 4.95 -22.60
C PRO A 8 14.02 4.17 -23.84
N ARG A 9 14.30 2.87 -23.90
CA ARG A 9 13.87 1.99 -25.00
C ARG A 9 12.33 1.81 -25.08
N CYS A 10 11.60 2.12 -24.00
CA CYS A 10 10.14 2.12 -24.02
C CYS A 10 9.54 3.34 -24.74
N ILE A 11 10.27 4.45 -24.85
CA ILE A 11 9.75 5.72 -25.35
C ILE A 11 9.13 5.60 -26.76
N PRO A 12 9.78 4.96 -27.75
CA PRO A 12 9.18 4.84 -29.08
C PRO A 12 7.86 4.04 -29.07
N ALA A 13 7.75 3.00 -28.24
CA ALA A 13 6.50 2.24 -28.09
C ALA A 13 5.41 3.10 -27.42
N MET A 14 5.79 3.90 -26.39
CA MET A 14 4.86 4.82 -25.74
C MET A 14 4.29 5.85 -26.73
N GLU A 15 5.14 6.41 -27.60
CA GLU A 15 4.72 7.38 -28.63
C GLU A 15 3.75 6.76 -29.63
N LYS A 16 4.04 5.56 -30.16
CA LYS A 16 3.12 4.83 -31.06
C LYS A 16 1.75 4.57 -30.40
N VAL A 17 1.73 4.11 -29.17
CA VAL A 17 0.47 3.89 -28.42
C VAL A 17 -0.27 5.20 -28.21
N ARG A 18 0.46 6.30 -27.95
CA ARG A 18 -0.11 7.63 -27.79
C ARG A 18 -0.75 8.12 -29.08
N GLU A 19 -0.08 8.02 -30.20
CA GLU A 19 -0.62 8.37 -31.52
C GLU A 19 -1.89 7.58 -31.81
N TYR A 20 -1.86 6.28 -31.51
CA TYR A 20 -3.01 5.40 -31.72
C TYR A 20 -4.22 5.82 -30.88
N TYR A 21 -4.11 5.95 -29.57
CA TYR A 21 -5.28 6.28 -28.76
C TYR A 21 -5.80 7.71 -29.02
N LEU A 22 -4.93 8.64 -29.43
CA LEU A 22 -5.35 9.99 -29.82
C LEU A 22 -6.12 10.01 -31.16
N SER A 23 -5.93 9.02 -32.01
CA SER A 23 -6.65 8.89 -33.29
C SER A 23 -8.09 8.39 -33.13
N ILE A 24 -8.49 7.87 -31.95
CA ILE A 24 -9.81 7.28 -31.70
C ILE A 24 -10.72 8.29 -31.00
N PRO A 25 -11.75 8.84 -31.67
CA PRO A 25 -12.62 9.87 -31.10
C PRO A 25 -13.39 9.43 -29.86
N GLU A 26 -13.83 8.18 -29.79
CA GLU A 26 -14.63 7.61 -28.70
C GLU A 26 -13.87 7.53 -27.38
N TRP A 27 -12.53 7.59 -27.39
CA TRP A 27 -11.70 7.49 -26.20
C TRP A 27 -11.29 8.84 -25.63
N GLN A 28 -11.59 9.95 -26.31
CA GLN A 28 -11.12 11.29 -25.95
C GLN A 28 -11.60 11.77 -24.57
N LYS A 29 -12.74 11.26 -24.08
CA LYS A 29 -13.22 11.55 -22.74
C LYS A 29 -12.29 10.91 -21.70
N ASP A 30 -12.06 9.59 -21.79
CA ASP A 30 -11.22 8.86 -20.84
C ASP A 30 -9.78 9.38 -20.83
N ILE A 31 -9.26 9.76 -22.02
CA ILE A 31 -7.92 10.32 -22.17
C ILE A 31 -7.78 11.65 -21.42
N ARG A 32 -8.77 12.54 -21.54
CA ARG A 32 -8.76 13.83 -20.83
C ARG A 32 -8.95 13.68 -19.32
N GLU A 33 -9.67 12.68 -18.89
CA GLU A 33 -9.85 12.35 -17.47
C GLU A 33 -8.61 11.70 -16.83
N GLY A 34 -7.58 11.37 -17.61
CA GLY A 34 -6.31 10.83 -17.10
C GLY A 34 -6.27 9.32 -17.03
N LYS A 35 -6.31 8.66 -18.20
CA LYS A 35 -6.19 7.22 -18.33
C LYS A 35 -4.76 6.74 -18.19
N MET A 36 -4.54 5.65 -17.44
CA MET A 36 -3.23 4.99 -17.40
C MET A 36 -3.09 4.04 -18.58
N PHE A 37 -1.98 4.19 -19.30
CA PHE A 37 -1.50 3.29 -20.35
C PHE A 37 -0.17 2.68 -19.96
N GLY A 38 0.18 1.56 -20.56
CA GLY A 38 1.46 0.91 -20.34
C GLY A 38 1.93 0.14 -21.57
N VAL A 39 3.25 0.01 -21.67
CA VAL A 39 3.92 -0.84 -22.66
C VAL A 39 4.91 -1.78 -21.97
N LEU A 40 5.05 -2.98 -22.53
CA LEU A 40 6.09 -3.94 -22.18
C LEU A 40 6.90 -4.22 -23.44
N ILE A 41 8.20 -3.94 -23.39
CA ILE A 41 9.13 -4.22 -24.51
C ILE A 41 9.84 -5.57 -24.32
N TYR A 42 10.08 -6.25 -25.44
CA TYR A 42 10.74 -7.53 -25.47
C TYR A 42 11.53 -7.73 -26.78
N ARG A 43 12.45 -8.70 -26.81
CA ARG A 43 13.05 -9.18 -28.05
C ARG A 43 12.21 -10.32 -28.60
N PRO A 44 11.72 -10.24 -29.84
CA PRO A 44 11.11 -11.39 -30.49
C PRO A 44 12.16 -12.50 -30.59
N ALA A 45 11.73 -13.75 -30.38
CA ALA A 45 12.59 -14.89 -30.69
C ALA A 45 13.01 -14.80 -32.16
N PRO A 46 14.29 -15.07 -32.51
CA PRO A 46 14.67 -15.15 -33.92
C PRO A 46 13.76 -16.16 -34.59
N ALA A 47 13.15 -15.77 -35.73
CA ALA A 47 12.34 -16.68 -36.52
C ALA A 47 13.18 -17.91 -36.87
N LEU A 48 12.90 -19.02 -36.23
CA LEU A 48 13.51 -20.30 -36.58
C LEU A 48 12.97 -20.64 -37.97
N TYR A 49 13.80 -20.55 -38.98
CA TYR A 49 13.50 -20.97 -40.33
C TYR A 49 13.07 -22.43 -40.29
N GLY A 50 11.79 -22.68 -40.66
CA GLY A 50 11.26 -23.92 -41.21
C GLY A 50 11.65 -25.22 -40.49
N GLY A 51 10.87 -25.65 -39.50
CA GLY A 51 10.82 -27.01 -39.02
C GLY A 51 9.37 -27.33 -38.66
N GLU A 52 8.77 -28.24 -39.44
CA GLU A 52 7.52 -28.91 -39.05
C GLU A 52 7.84 -29.78 -37.84
N TYR A 53 7.13 -29.57 -36.74
CA TYR A 53 7.22 -30.42 -35.54
C TYR A 53 5.93 -31.21 -35.41
N ASP A 54 6.08 -32.52 -35.44
CA ASP A 54 5.02 -33.51 -35.30
C ASP A 54 4.59 -33.65 -33.83
N VAL A 55 3.30 -33.81 -33.58
CA VAL A 55 2.73 -33.94 -32.23
C VAL A 55 2.88 -35.38 -31.78
N SER A 56 3.72 -35.64 -30.75
CA SER A 56 3.76 -36.94 -30.11
C SER A 56 2.67 -37.09 -29.03
N GLU A 57 2.05 -38.26 -28.95
CA GLU A 57 0.93 -38.63 -28.05
C GLU A 57 1.28 -38.66 -26.53
N SER A 58 2.34 -38.05 -26.07
CA SER A 58 2.82 -38.15 -24.66
C SER A 58 2.60 -36.94 -23.79
N GLY A 59 1.76 -35.98 -24.16
CA GLY A 59 1.26 -34.94 -23.25
C GLY A 59 2.32 -33.95 -22.71
N GLN A 60 3.50 -33.85 -23.30
CA GLN A 60 4.45 -32.78 -23.02
C GLN A 60 4.24 -31.65 -24.02
N TYR A 61 4.02 -30.42 -23.51
CA TYR A 61 3.87 -29.23 -24.32
C TYR A 61 5.21 -28.85 -24.96
N GLU A 62 5.49 -29.36 -26.14
CA GLU A 62 6.44 -28.75 -27.08
C GLU A 62 5.73 -27.61 -27.81
N VAL A 63 6.35 -26.44 -27.80
CA VAL A 63 5.83 -25.23 -28.45
C VAL A 63 5.90 -25.42 -29.95
N THR A 64 4.85 -25.94 -30.54
CA THR A 64 4.63 -25.85 -31.99
C THR A 64 3.64 -24.73 -32.25
N GLY A 65 4.13 -23.56 -32.57
CA GLY A 65 3.35 -22.40 -32.97
C GLY A 65 3.92 -21.84 -34.27
N SER A 66 3.34 -22.17 -35.41
CA SER A 66 3.47 -21.30 -36.58
C SER A 66 3.01 -19.90 -36.21
N PRO A 67 3.69 -18.83 -36.68
CA PRO A 67 3.16 -17.50 -36.52
C PRO A 67 1.75 -17.48 -37.14
N ILE A 68 0.76 -17.16 -36.33
CA ILE A 68 -0.58 -16.87 -36.84
C ILE A 68 -0.41 -15.66 -37.74
N SER A 69 -0.34 -15.95 -39.04
CA SER A 69 -0.32 -14.95 -40.06
C SER A 69 -1.71 -14.29 -40.09
N SER A 70 -1.71 -12.97 -40.02
CA SER A 70 -2.76 -12.10 -40.55
C SER A 70 -4.16 -12.26 -39.94
N ALA A 71 -4.40 -11.63 -38.79
CA ALA A 71 -5.53 -10.73 -38.75
C ALA A 71 -5.15 -9.51 -39.60
N LYS A 72 -5.98 -9.17 -40.55
CA LYS A 72 -5.78 -8.06 -41.49
C LYS A 72 -5.46 -6.78 -40.74
N ASP A 73 -4.51 -6.08 -41.30
CA ASP A 73 -3.99 -4.77 -40.98
C ASP A 73 -5.12 -3.72 -40.81
N ASP A 74 -5.63 -3.59 -39.58
CA ASP A 74 -6.61 -2.57 -39.22
C ASP A 74 -5.94 -1.39 -38.48
N GLY A 75 -4.61 -1.18 -38.65
CA GLY A 75 -3.88 -0.04 -38.13
C GLY A 75 -3.65 -0.04 -36.60
N ALA A 76 -3.88 -1.19 -35.93
CA ALA A 76 -3.63 -1.32 -34.51
C ALA A 76 -2.13 -1.32 -34.18
N PRO A 77 -1.69 -0.64 -33.09
CA PRO A 77 -0.28 -0.63 -32.69
C PRO A 77 0.14 -2.00 -32.15
N GLY A 78 0.90 -2.71 -32.92
CA GLY A 78 1.51 -3.99 -32.57
C GLY A 78 2.43 -4.46 -33.67
N ASP A 79 3.70 -4.68 -33.31
CA ASP A 79 4.65 -5.52 -34.01
C ASP A 79 5.72 -4.95 -34.91
N GLU A 80 6.16 -3.71 -35.00
CA GLU A 80 7.48 -3.47 -35.60
C GLU A 80 8.14 -2.15 -35.24
N MET A 81 9.34 -2.25 -34.66
CA MET A 81 10.32 -1.16 -34.67
C MET A 81 11.50 -1.59 -35.55
N THR A 82 11.74 -0.84 -36.60
CA THR A 82 12.75 -1.13 -37.63
C THR A 82 14.16 -0.77 -37.20
N SER A 83 15.08 -1.67 -37.58
CA SER A 83 16.53 -1.66 -37.76
C SER A 83 17.45 -1.80 -36.54
N GLY A 84 18.21 -2.89 -36.55
CA GLY A 84 19.48 -3.11 -35.84
C GLY A 84 19.40 -3.96 -34.57
N ASP A 85 18.41 -3.80 -33.72
CA ASP A 85 18.03 -4.65 -32.57
C ASP A 85 16.51 -4.51 -32.40
N ALA A 86 15.76 -5.16 -33.29
CA ALA A 86 14.29 -5.00 -33.38
C ALA A 86 13.62 -5.43 -32.05
N LEU A 87 13.13 -4.45 -31.28
CA LEU A 87 12.29 -4.66 -30.12
C LEU A 87 10.82 -4.65 -30.54
N SER A 88 10.06 -5.58 -30.02
CA SER A 88 8.60 -5.57 -30.09
C SER A 88 8.00 -5.13 -28.76
N TYR A 89 6.71 -4.80 -28.76
CA TYR A 89 6.05 -4.38 -27.52
C TYR A 89 4.62 -4.94 -27.41
N LEU A 90 4.14 -5.04 -26.17
CA LEU A 90 2.74 -5.22 -25.82
C LEU A 90 2.22 -3.92 -25.22
N ALA A 91 0.96 -3.58 -25.44
CA ALA A 91 0.32 -2.39 -24.90
C ALA A 91 -0.87 -2.75 -24.00
N ALA A 92 -1.12 -1.98 -22.96
CA ALA A 92 -2.24 -2.13 -22.04
C ALA A 92 -2.82 -0.77 -21.62
N PHE A 93 -4.06 -0.79 -21.14
CA PHE A 93 -4.68 0.31 -20.39
C PHE A 93 -5.29 -0.20 -19.08
N SER A 94 -5.44 0.68 -18.08
CA SER A 94 -6.05 0.31 -16.81
C SER A 94 -7.58 0.36 -16.85
N GLY A 95 -8.27 -0.61 -16.23
CA GLY A 95 -9.74 -0.67 -16.16
C GLY A 95 -10.40 -0.76 -17.54
N THR A 96 -11.32 0.16 -17.86
CA THR A 96 -12.03 0.22 -19.17
C THR A 96 -11.51 1.38 -20.03
N LEU A 97 -11.63 1.28 -21.34
CA LEU A 97 -11.35 2.35 -22.31
C LEU A 97 -12.51 2.42 -23.30
N GLY A 98 -13.13 3.60 -23.44
CA GLY A 98 -14.37 3.74 -24.22
C GLY A 98 -15.50 2.84 -23.69
N GLY A 99 -15.53 2.62 -22.36
CA GLY A 99 -16.52 1.75 -21.71
C GLY A 99 -16.30 0.24 -21.87
N LYS A 100 -15.20 -0.20 -22.51
CA LYS A 100 -14.90 -1.62 -22.76
C LYS A 100 -13.64 -2.07 -22.03
N THR A 101 -13.62 -3.33 -21.58
CA THR A 101 -12.47 -4.00 -20.96
C THR A 101 -11.45 -4.49 -22.00
N CYS A 102 -11.90 -4.79 -23.22
CA CYS A 102 -11.08 -5.20 -24.37
C CYS A 102 -11.13 -4.15 -25.46
N GLN A 103 -9.98 -3.79 -26.02
CA GLN A 103 -9.86 -2.88 -27.15
C GLN A 103 -8.79 -3.40 -28.12
N PRO A 104 -8.97 -3.18 -29.45
CA PRO A 104 -7.96 -3.55 -30.44
C PRO A 104 -6.60 -2.94 -30.12
N GLY A 105 -5.50 -3.68 -30.37
CA GLY A 105 -4.14 -3.23 -30.14
C GLY A 105 -3.66 -3.27 -28.68
N PHE A 106 -4.51 -3.68 -27.74
CA PHE A 106 -4.17 -3.83 -26.32
C PHE A 106 -4.33 -5.27 -25.85
N VAL A 107 -3.51 -5.66 -24.89
CA VAL A 107 -3.63 -6.99 -24.26
C VAL A 107 -4.98 -7.10 -23.52
N PRO A 108 -5.56 -8.31 -23.45
CA PRO A 108 -6.82 -8.53 -22.74
C PRO A 108 -6.67 -8.32 -21.23
N PRO A 109 -7.77 -8.08 -20.50
CA PRO A 109 -7.76 -8.13 -19.04
C PRO A 109 -7.42 -9.55 -18.54
N ILE A 110 -6.99 -9.67 -17.28
CA ILE A 110 -6.71 -10.99 -16.66
C ILE A 110 -7.98 -11.83 -16.60
N PHE A 111 -9.12 -11.19 -16.35
CA PHE A 111 -10.45 -11.77 -16.46
C PHE A 111 -11.39 -10.75 -17.13
N ASP A 112 -12.06 -11.16 -18.19
CA ASP A 112 -12.99 -10.29 -18.93
C ASP A 112 -14.38 -10.32 -18.30
N ILE A 113 -14.65 -9.32 -17.45
CA ILE A 113 -15.94 -9.16 -16.76
C ILE A 113 -17.08 -8.98 -17.78
N GLN A 114 -16.85 -8.29 -18.91
CA GLN A 114 -17.88 -8.01 -19.91
C GLN A 114 -18.16 -9.22 -20.81
N GLY A 115 -17.15 -10.04 -21.11
CA GLY A 115 -17.30 -11.25 -21.93
C GLY A 115 -17.72 -12.47 -21.12
N GLU A 116 -17.12 -12.67 -19.95
CA GLU A 116 -17.27 -13.91 -19.16
C GLU A 116 -17.99 -13.70 -17.82
N GLY A 117 -18.23 -12.44 -17.45
CA GLY A 117 -18.72 -12.03 -16.14
C GLY A 117 -20.23 -11.86 -16.02
N ARG A 118 -21.07 -12.66 -16.72
CA ARG A 118 -22.54 -12.50 -16.66
C ARG A 118 -23.10 -12.43 -15.25
N TYR A 119 -22.67 -13.31 -14.36
CA TYR A 119 -23.07 -13.29 -12.95
C TYR A 119 -22.65 -11.98 -12.26
N PHE A 120 -21.45 -11.45 -12.55
CA PHE A 120 -20.98 -10.19 -12.01
C PHE A 120 -21.91 -9.04 -12.42
N LEU A 121 -22.28 -8.95 -13.69
CA LEU A 121 -23.14 -7.88 -14.21
C LEU A 121 -24.57 -7.96 -13.63
N GLU A 122 -25.10 -9.17 -13.44
CA GLU A 122 -26.40 -9.40 -12.82
C GLU A 122 -26.40 -8.93 -11.34
N GLU A 123 -25.39 -9.34 -10.55
CA GLU A 123 -25.28 -8.94 -9.15
C GLU A 123 -24.96 -7.45 -8.97
N GLU A 124 -24.16 -6.86 -9.86
CA GLU A 124 -23.89 -5.41 -9.84
C GLU A 124 -25.17 -4.59 -10.09
N ALA A 125 -26.03 -5.05 -10.99
CA ALA A 125 -27.33 -4.43 -11.25
C ALA A 125 -28.23 -4.47 -10.00
N GLU A 126 -28.29 -5.62 -9.30
CA GLU A 126 -29.04 -5.75 -8.05
C GLU A 126 -28.51 -4.84 -6.95
N ILE A 127 -27.16 -4.78 -6.77
CA ILE A 127 -26.52 -3.89 -5.80
C ILE A 127 -26.83 -2.42 -6.15
N SER A 128 -26.81 -2.06 -7.42
CA SER A 128 -27.14 -0.73 -7.90
C SER A 128 -28.61 -0.38 -7.66
N ALA A 129 -29.53 -1.31 -7.85
CA ALA A 129 -30.95 -1.12 -7.55
C ALA A 129 -31.16 -0.83 -6.07
N ILE A 130 -30.48 -1.56 -5.16
CA ILE A 130 -30.53 -1.29 -3.72
C ILE A 130 -30.02 0.13 -3.42
N ASN A 131 -28.90 0.57 -4.01
CA ASN A 131 -28.38 1.92 -3.83
C ASN A 131 -29.40 2.99 -4.27
N HIS A 132 -29.95 2.87 -5.47
CA HIS A 132 -30.95 3.80 -5.99
C HIS A 132 -32.20 3.87 -5.10
N TYR A 133 -32.64 2.74 -4.55
CA TYR A 133 -33.78 2.73 -3.64
C TYR A 133 -33.45 3.42 -2.31
N LEU A 134 -32.26 3.19 -1.74
CA LEU A 134 -31.79 3.87 -0.53
C LEU A 134 -31.66 5.40 -0.75
N ASP A 135 -31.13 5.82 -1.90
CA ASP A 135 -30.91 7.24 -2.23
C ASP A 135 -32.22 7.97 -2.54
N SER A 136 -33.29 7.24 -2.92
CA SER A 136 -34.62 7.82 -3.16
C SER A 136 -35.30 8.36 -1.89
N GLY A 137 -34.79 8.03 -0.71
CA GLY A 137 -35.37 8.44 0.58
C GLY A 137 -36.73 7.79 0.92
N LYS A 138 -37.18 6.79 0.13
CA LYS A 138 -38.49 6.12 0.33
C LYS A 138 -38.45 5.01 1.38
N ALA A 139 -37.26 4.52 1.73
CA ALA A 139 -37.07 3.42 2.69
C ALA A 139 -37.31 3.89 4.13
N SER A 140 -38.05 3.10 4.90
CA SER A 140 -38.19 3.28 6.36
C SER A 140 -36.84 3.06 7.07
N ALA A 141 -36.69 3.56 8.31
CA ALA A 141 -35.46 3.39 9.09
C ALA A 141 -35.01 1.94 9.27
N ARG A 142 -35.96 1.01 9.37
CA ARG A 142 -35.68 -0.42 9.47
C ARG A 142 -35.20 -0.97 8.14
N GLU A 143 -35.89 -0.69 7.05
CA GLU A 143 -35.50 -1.10 5.69
C GLU A 143 -34.12 -0.56 5.30
N VAL A 144 -33.78 0.68 5.69
CA VAL A 144 -32.45 1.26 5.48
C VAL A 144 -31.35 0.41 6.14
N CYS A 145 -31.58 -0.08 7.36
CA CYS A 145 -30.61 -0.94 8.06
C CYS A 145 -30.44 -2.28 7.34
N ASP A 146 -31.57 -2.94 7.03
CA ASP A 146 -31.61 -4.27 6.41
C ASP A 146 -30.99 -4.22 4.98
N LEU A 147 -31.38 -3.27 4.17
CA LEU A 147 -30.87 -3.07 2.81
C LEU A 147 -29.37 -2.70 2.78
N ARG A 148 -28.90 -1.89 3.73
CA ARG A 148 -27.45 -1.61 3.86
C ARG A 148 -26.65 -2.86 4.22
N HIS A 149 -27.21 -3.71 5.08
CA HIS A 149 -26.60 -4.99 5.43
C HIS A 149 -26.56 -5.91 4.22
N GLU A 150 -27.70 -6.11 3.54
CA GLU A 150 -27.81 -6.94 2.33
C GLU A 150 -26.83 -6.46 1.25
N ARG A 151 -26.84 -5.18 0.91
CA ARG A 151 -25.90 -4.58 -0.06
C ARG A 151 -24.43 -4.91 0.29
N LYS A 152 -24.07 -4.78 1.57
CA LYS A 152 -22.71 -5.03 2.02
C LYS A 152 -22.31 -6.49 1.83
N GLU A 153 -23.21 -7.43 2.17
CA GLU A 153 -22.94 -8.86 2.02
C GLU A 153 -22.89 -9.27 0.53
N ARG A 154 -23.82 -8.78 -0.31
CA ARG A 154 -23.78 -8.99 -1.77
C ARG A 154 -22.49 -8.45 -2.39
N SER A 155 -22.08 -7.21 -2.05
CA SER A 155 -20.84 -6.61 -2.55
C SER A 155 -19.60 -7.42 -2.14
N ARG A 156 -19.56 -7.96 -0.92
CA ARG A 156 -18.45 -8.80 -0.46
C ARG A 156 -18.42 -10.16 -1.18
N ALA A 157 -19.59 -10.77 -1.38
CA ALA A 157 -19.70 -12.03 -2.10
C ALA A 157 -19.29 -11.87 -3.56
N LEU A 158 -19.76 -10.81 -4.23
CA LEU A 158 -19.42 -10.47 -5.59
C LEU A 158 -17.92 -10.21 -5.77
N GLN A 159 -17.31 -9.47 -4.83
CA GLN A 159 -15.88 -9.20 -4.84
C GLN A 159 -15.04 -10.48 -4.69
N ARG A 160 -15.43 -11.39 -3.76
CA ARG A 160 -14.76 -12.69 -3.63
C ARG A 160 -14.92 -13.54 -4.88
N TRP A 161 -16.11 -13.55 -5.46
CA TRP A 161 -16.39 -14.28 -6.71
C TRP A 161 -15.49 -13.80 -7.83
N LEU A 162 -15.33 -12.47 -7.99
CA LEU A 162 -14.46 -11.87 -8.99
C LEU A 162 -13.00 -12.25 -8.73
N PHE A 163 -12.48 -12.06 -7.53
CA PHE A 163 -11.09 -12.34 -7.19
C PHE A 163 -10.72 -13.82 -7.36
N ALA A 164 -11.66 -14.75 -7.13
CA ALA A 164 -11.46 -16.17 -7.37
C ALA A 164 -11.23 -16.53 -8.84
N ARG A 165 -11.51 -15.61 -9.79
CA ARG A 165 -11.31 -15.81 -11.25
C ARG A 165 -10.02 -15.23 -11.77
N TYR A 166 -9.33 -14.43 -10.96
CA TYR A 166 -8.01 -13.92 -11.33
C TYR A 166 -6.95 -14.97 -11.05
N SER A 167 -6.43 -15.56 -12.10
CA SER A 167 -5.32 -16.53 -12.06
C SER A 167 -4.09 -15.88 -12.70
N LEU A 168 -3.05 -15.68 -11.91
CA LEU A 168 -1.88 -14.88 -12.24
C LEU A 168 -0.66 -15.79 -12.43
N LEU A 169 -0.04 -15.72 -13.58
CA LEU A 169 1.17 -16.47 -13.92
C LEU A 169 2.43 -15.74 -13.43
N ASN A 170 3.40 -16.48 -12.97
CA ASN A 170 4.77 -16.00 -12.85
C ASN A 170 5.61 -16.42 -14.07
N VAL A 171 6.86 -15.98 -14.12
CA VAL A 171 7.79 -16.30 -15.22
C VAL A 171 8.09 -17.81 -15.36
N ARG A 172 7.86 -18.60 -14.29
CA ARG A 172 8.08 -20.05 -14.28
C ARG A 172 6.88 -20.84 -14.79
N GLY A 173 5.76 -20.15 -15.06
CA GLY A 173 4.48 -20.76 -15.41
C GLY A 173 3.63 -21.18 -14.20
N ASP A 174 4.08 -20.91 -12.95
CA ASP A 174 3.28 -21.19 -11.78
C ASP A 174 2.12 -20.19 -11.72
N SER A 175 0.92 -20.70 -11.47
CA SER A 175 -0.30 -19.90 -11.35
C SER A 175 -0.73 -19.78 -9.91
N ALA A 176 -1.07 -18.56 -9.48
CA ALA A 176 -1.68 -18.31 -8.17
C ALA A 176 -2.97 -17.52 -8.33
N ASN A 177 -3.96 -17.84 -7.48
CA ASN A 177 -5.20 -17.08 -7.43
C ASN A 177 -4.99 -15.77 -6.66
N LEU A 178 -5.73 -14.74 -7.02
CA LEU A 178 -5.61 -13.44 -6.37
C LEU A 178 -5.89 -13.50 -4.85
N LEU A 179 -6.84 -14.35 -4.42
CA LEU A 179 -7.13 -14.54 -2.99
C LEU A 179 -5.95 -15.17 -2.23
N ASP A 180 -5.22 -16.09 -2.86
CA ASP A 180 -4.06 -16.75 -2.26
C ASP A 180 -2.87 -15.78 -2.16
N ILE A 181 -2.65 -14.97 -3.21
CA ILE A 181 -1.59 -13.93 -3.22
C ILE A 181 -1.78 -12.92 -2.08
N PHE A 182 -3.02 -12.58 -1.75
CA PHE A 182 -3.32 -11.60 -0.69
C PHE A 182 -3.59 -12.22 0.68
N SER A 183 -3.63 -13.55 0.81
CA SER A 183 -3.91 -14.22 2.09
C SER A 183 -2.92 -13.76 3.18
N PRO A 184 -3.39 -13.50 4.43
CA PRO A 184 -4.76 -13.63 4.95
C PRO A 184 -5.67 -12.41 4.70
N THR A 185 -5.21 -11.38 4.01
CA THR A 185 -5.98 -10.18 3.70
C THR A 185 -6.89 -10.37 2.48
N ILE A 186 -7.82 -9.46 2.26
CA ILE A 186 -8.66 -9.44 1.05
C ILE A 186 -8.02 -8.48 0.03
N PRO A 187 -7.94 -8.86 -1.25
CA PRO A 187 -7.47 -7.96 -2.29
C PRO A 187 -8.28 -6.65 -2.32
N PRO A 188 -7.65 -5.50 -2.51
CA PRO A 188 -8.38 -4.24 -2.71
C PRO A 188 -9.10 -4.23 -4.07
N GLY A 189 -10.20 -3.49 -4.17
CA GLY A 189 -10.94 -3.34 -5.43
C GLY A 189 -10.05 -2.82 -6.56
N GLY A 190 -10.15 -3.45 -7.74
CA GLY A 190 -9.34 -3.14 -8.92
C GLY A 190 -7.89 -3.67 -8.86
N ALA A 191 -7.56 -4.55 -7.91
CA ALA A 191 -6.29 -5.27 -7.90
C ALA A 191 -6.20 -6.17 -9.15
N GLY A 192 -5.08 -6.07 -9.90
CA GLY A 192 -4.89 -6.80 -11.15
C GLY A 192 -5.35 -6.07 -12.42
N ASP A 193 -6.14 -4.99 -12.32
CA ASP A 193 -6.63 -4.25 -13.50
C ASP A 193 -5.67 -3.17 -14.00
N CYS A 194 -4.51 -2.99 -13.35
CA CYS A 194 -3.45 -2.08 -13.78
C CYS A 194 -2.72 -2.63 -15.02
N CYS A 195 -1.95 -1.75 -15.70
CA CYS A 195 -1.26 -2.14 -16.94
C CYS A 195 -0.20 -3.21 -16.74
N ALA A 196 0.68 -3.08 -15.72
CA ALA A 196 1.78 -4.02 -15.52
C ALA A 196 1.32 -5.47 -15.28
N PRO A 197 0.34 -5.79 -14.43
CA PRO A 197 -0.18 -7.15 -14.29
C PRO A 197 -0.72 -7.73 -15.60
N LYS A 198 -1.48 -6.95 -16.39
CA LYS A 198 -2.02 -7.38 -17.68
C LYS A 198 -0.91 -7.68 -18.70
N LEU A 199 0.08 -6.79 -18.77
CA LEU A 199 1.23 -6.93 -19.67
C LEU A 199 2.06 -8.17 -19.33
N LEU A 200 2.35 -8.38 -18.06
CA LEU A 200 3.10 -9.55 -17.58
C LEU A 200 2.34 -10.84 -17.81
N GLN A 201 1.02 -10.84 -17.53
CA GLN A 201 0.16 -12.01 -17.76
C GLN A 201 0.21 -12.45 -19.22
N GLU A 202 0.04 -11.51 -20.15
CA GLU A 202 0.06 -11.81 -21.56
C GLU A 202 1.46 -12.19 -22.07
N ALA A 203 2.51 -11.54 -21.56
CA ALA A 203 3.89 -11.89 -21.87
C ALA A 203 4.18 -13.35 -21.46
N PHE A 204 3.82 -13.73 -20.23
CA PHE A 204 4.08 -15.09 -19.73
C PHE A 204 3.22 -16.14 -20.44
N ARG A 205 1.96 -15.84 -20.78
CA ARG A 205 1.12 -16.72 -21.60
C ARG A 205 1.72 -16.99 -22.99
N ARG A 206 2.41 -16.00 -23.56
CA ARG A 206 3.08 -16.12 -24.88
C ARG A 206 4.53 -16.62 -24.78
N GLY A 207 5.03 -16.92 -23.58
CA GLY A 207 6.44 -17.29 -23.38
C GLY A 207 7.44 -16.17 -23.66
N ILE A 208 6.95 -14.91 -23.63
CA ILE A 208 7.77 -13.72 -23.87
C ILE A 208 8.58 -13.39 -22.62
N ARG A 209 9.89 -13.13 -22.80
CA ARG A 209 10.74 -12.60 -21.74
C ARG A 209 10.76 -11.07 -21.78
N PRO A 210 10.16 -10.40 -20.78
CA PRO A 210 10.12 -8.94 -20.72
C PRO A 210 11.52 -8.33 -20.53
N LEU A 211 11.78 -7.17 -21.17
CA LEU A 211 12.98 -6.38 -20.96
C LEU A 211 12.71 -5.18 -20.06
N ALA A 212 11.61 -4.46 -20.31
CA ALA A 212 11.18 -3.34 -19.48
C ALA A 212 9.67 -3.10 -19.63
N ILE A 213 9.10 -2.44 -18.62
CA ILE A 213 7.72 -1.94 -18.59
C ILE A 213 7.77 -0.44 -18.32
N ALA A 214 6.91 0.32 -19.00
CA ALA A 214 6.67 1.73 -18.71
C ALA A 214 5.17 2.00 -18.68
N GLU A 215 4.70 2.71 -17.65
CA GLU A 215 3.34 3.19 -17.53
C GLU A 215 3.32 4.72 -17.53
N TRP A 216 2.27 5.34 -18.06
CA TRP A 216 2.09 6.79 -18.05
C TRP A 216 0.63 7.17 -17.97
N ASN A 217 0.37 8.38 -17.51
CA ASN A 217 -0.98 8.95 -17.48
C ASN A 217 -1.21 9.83 -18.72
N SER A 218 -2.37 9.66 -19.38
CA SER A 218 -2.69 10.39 -20.60
C SER A 218 -2.94 11.89 -20.40
N ALA A 219 -3.28 12.35 -19.20
CA ALA A 219 -3.57 13.75 -18.92
C ALA A 219 -2.31 14.61 -18.80
N ASP A 220 -1.26 14.09 -18.13
CA ASP A 220 0.00 14.83 -17.92
C ASP A 220 1.18 14.24 -18.68
N ASN A 221 0.99 13.10 -19.32
CA ASN A 221 1.97 12.37 -20.11
C ASN A 221 3.27 12.03 -19.35
N LYS A 222 3.18 11.95 -18.01
CA LYS A 222 4.30 11.57 -17.16
C LYS A 222 4.40 10.08 -16.99
N PHE A 223 5.62 9.59 -16.88
CA PHE A 223 5.90 8.24 -16.44
C PHE A 223 5.54 8.06 -14.97
N TYR A 224 4.94 6.92 -14.67
CA TYR A 224 4.66 6.46 -13.32
C TYR A 224 5.19 5.03 -13.15
N PRO A 225 5.78 4.70 -12.00
CA PRO A 225 6.09 3.30 -11.70
C PRO A 225 4.79 2.49 -11.59
N PRO A 226 4.84 1.16 -11.71
CA PRO A 226 3.67 0.31 -11.51
C PRO A 226 3.01 0.55 -10.16
N CYS A 227 1.71 0.32 -10.12
CA CYS A 227 0.90 0.52 -8.93
C CYS A 227 1.42 -0.30 -7.74
N THR A 228 2.03 0.36 -6.74
CA THR A 228 2.52 -0.26 -5.51
C THR A 228 1.43 -0.43 -4.45
N HIS A 229 0.31 0.32 -4.56
CA HIS A 229 -0.75 0.30 -3.56
C HIS A 229 -1.65 -0.94 -3.64
N ARG A 230 -2.01 -1.38 -4.86
CA ARG A 230 -2.96 -2.49 -5.09
C ARG A 230 -2.28 -3.72 -5.66
N CYS A 231 -1.24 -3.52 -6.46
CA CYS A 231 -0.65 -4.57 -7.27
C CYS A 231 0.71 -5.06 -6.73
N ARG A 232 1.25 -4.50 -5.63
CA ARG A 232 2.54 -4.93 -5.07
C ARG A 232 2.62 -6.44 -4.80
N PRO A 233 1.66 -7.08 -4.10
CA PRO A 233 1.69 -8.53 -3.91
C PRO A 233 1.58 -9.30 -5.23
N ILE A 234 0.80 -8.78 -6.19
CA ILE A 234 0.66 -9.36 -7.53
C ILE A 234 2.01 -9.34 -8.24
N LEU A 235 2.66 -8.17 -8.30
CA LEU A 235 3.96 -8.02 -8.95
C LEU A 235 5.03 -8.87 -8.25
N ALA A 236 5.01 -8.96 -6.92
CA ALA A 236 5.91 -9.84 -6.18
C ALA A 236 5.77 -11.31 -6.59
N HIS A 237 4.54 -11.80 -6.81
CA HIS A 237 4.29 -13.13 -7.34
C HIS A 237 4.73 -13.27 -8.81
N MET A 238 4.29 -12.36 -9.69
CA MET A 238 4.55 -12.45 -11.12
C MET A 238 6.03 -12.32 -11.47
N LEU A 239 6.77 -11.49 -10.75
CA LEU A 239 8.20 -11.24 -10.97
C LEU A 239 9.11 -12.27 -10.28
N GLN A 240 8.56 -13.22 -9.55
CA GLN A 240 9.32 -14.25 -8.87
C GLN A 240 10.12 -15.11 -9.85
N GLY A 241 11.44 -15.08 -9.72
CA GLY A 241 12.36 -15.80 -10.62
C GLY A 241 12.80 -15.00 -11.85
N THR A 242 12.41 -13.72 -11.94
CA THR A 242 12.95 -12.81 -12.96
C THR A 242 14.19 -12.08 -12.42
N ASP A 243 14.90 -11.41 -13.33
CA ASP A 243 15.96 -10.43 -13.06
C ASP A 243 15.42 -8.99 -12.97
N ALA A 244 14.16 -8.84 -12.53
CA ALA A 244 13.52 -7.52 -12.37
C ALA A 244 14.23 -6.69 -11.30
N GLU A 245 14.31 -5.38 -11.52
CA GLU A 245 14.76 -4.47 -10.47
C GLU A 245 13.85 -4.57 -9.25
N ALA A 246 14.45 -4.46 -8.05
CA ALA A 246 13.69 -4.47 -6.82
C ALA A 246 12.78 -3.26 -6.71
N ASP A 247 11.64 -3.41 -6.04
CA ASP A 247 10.77 -2.30 -5.65
C ASP A 247 11.55 -1.38 -4.68
N PRO A 248 11.89 -0.13 -5.07
CA PRO A 248 12.75 0.75 -4.26
C PRO A 248 12.11 1.09 -2.91
N GLU A 249 10.79 1.28 -2.91
CA GLU A 249 10.05 1.58 -1.68
C GLU A 249 10.03 0.37 -0.74
N LEU A 250 9.74 -0.82 -1.26
CA LEU A 250 9.78 -2.05 -0.46
C LEU A 250 11.17 -2.31 0.11
N THR A 251 12.23 -2.11 -0.70
CA THR A 251 13.62 -2.25 -0.27
C THR A 251 13.95 -1.28 0.88
N HIS A 252 13.55 -0.02 0.77
CA HIS A 252 13.71 0.96 1.83
C HIS A 252 13.00 0.53 3.14
N TYR A 253 11.75 0.06 3.03
CA TYR A 253 11.01 -0.43 4.21
C TYR A 253 11.57 -1.72 4.80
N GLN A 254 12.14 -2.60 3.99
CA GLN A 254 12.85 -3.80 4.46
C GLN A 254 14.12 -3.43 5.25
N ASP A 255 14.86 -2.41 4.79
CA ASP A 255 16.01 -1.88 5.55
C ASP A 255 15.57 -1.32 6.91
N ILE A 256 14.50 -0.52 6.95
CA ILE A 256 13.94 -0.05 8.22
C ILE A 256 13.49 -1.23 9.10
N ALA A 257 12.82 -2.22 8.53
CA ALA A 257 12.32 -3.40 9.22
C ALA A 257 13.44 -4.24 9.84
N SER A 258 14.61 -4.30 9.19
CA SER A 258 15.79 -5.04 9.70
C SER A 258 16.32 -4.48 11.04
N ARG A 259 15.99 -3.24 11.38
CA ARG A 259 16.37 -2.58 12.64
C ARG A 259 15.39 -2.82 13.79
N LEU A 260 14.32 -3.59 13.56
CA LEU A 260 13.36 -3.97 14.61
C LEU A 260 14.06 -4.84 15.65
N LYS A 261 13.96 -4.47 16.93
CA LYS A 261 14.60 -5.20 18.04
C LYS A 261 13.54 -5.70 19.02
N THR A 262 13.61 -6.97 19.38
CA THR A 262 12.80 -7.54 20.47
C THR A 262 13.42 -7.14 21.80
N ILE A 263 12.63 -6.55 22.70
CA ILE A 263 13.01 -6.14 24.05
C ILE A 263 12.61 -7.20 25.07
N TYR A 264 11.44 -7.80 24.89
CA TYR A 264 10.92 -8.87 25.75
C TYR A 264 10.04 -9.80 24.93
N GLU A 265 10.11 -11.08 25.22
CA GLU A 265 9.24 -12.06 24.59
C GLU A 265 9.04 -13.27 25.51
N ASP A 266 7.78 -13.74 25.58
CA ASP A 266 7.38 -14.98 26.23
C ASP A 266 6.33 -15.73 25.39
N LYS A 267 5.55 -16.63 26.01
CA LYS A 267 4.50 -17.41 25.32
C LYS A 267 3.29 -16.56 24.89
N GLU A 268 3.08 -15.41 25.48
CA GLU A 268 1.84 -14.64 25.42
C GLU A 268 2.02 -13.27 24.76
N ILE A 269 3.12 -12.60 25.05
CA ILE A 269 3.39 -11.25 24.55
C ILE A 269 4.76 -11.16 23.90
N ILE A 270 4.88 -10.18 23.01
CA ILE A 270 6.16 -9.72 22.49
C ILE A 270 6.19 -8.19 22.59
N VAL A 271 7.28 -7.64 23.10
CA VAL A 271 7.52 -6.20 23.16
C VAL A 271 8.76 -5.87 22.34
N VAL A 272 8.59 -4.96 21.41
CA VAL A 272 9.63 -4.58 20.46
C VAL A 272 9.99 -3.10 20.61
N ASN A 273 11.24 -2.75 20.25
CA ASN A 273 11.63 -1.37 19.97
C ASN A 273 11.44 -1.13 18.47
N LYS A 274 10.34 -0.47 18.11
CA LYS A 274 9.99 -0.15 16.74
C LYS A 274 10.90 0.98 16.21
N PRO A 275 11.63 0.80 15.10
CA PRO A 275 12.37 1.89 14.49
C PRO A 275 11.41 2.95 13.92
N SER A 276 11.88 4.21 13.85
CA SER A 276 11.16 5.26 13.12
C SER A 276 10.99 4.90 11.64
N GLY A 277 9.85 5.24 11.05
CA GLY A 277 9.51 4.93 9.67
C GLY A 277 8.78 3.59 9.47
N LEU A 278 8.87 2.62 10.40
CA LEU A 278 8.17 1.34 10.31
C LEU A 278 6.70 1.48 10.73
N LEU A 279 5.80 0.83 10.00
CA LEU A 279 4.38 0.75 10.35
C LEU A 279 4.19 -0.13 11.59
N SER A 280 3.26 0.24 12.50
CA SER A 280 2.86 -0.62 13.62
C SER A 280 1.99 -1.80 13.16
N VAL A 281 1.05 -1.53 12.26
CA VAL A 281 0.08 -2.49 11.72
C VAL A 281 0.08 -2.42 10.20
N PRO A 282 -0.36 -3.47 9.48
CA PRO A 282 -0.43 -3.45 8.03
C PRO A 282 -1.22 -2.25 7.50
N GLY A 283 -0.64 -1.58 6.51
CA GLY A 283 -1.26 -0.49 5.76
C GLY A 283 -1.89 -0.97 4.46
N LYS A 284 -2.41 -0.03 3.67
CA LYS A 284 -3.02 -0.31 2.36
C LYS A 284 -1.98 -0.60 1.26
N GLU A 285 -0.72 -0.30 1.52
CA GLU A 285 0.38 -0.36 0.54
C GLU A 285 1.19 -1.66 0.61
N PHE A 286 0.76 -2.60 1.46
CA PHE A 286 1.41 -3.92 1.62
C PHE A 286 2.92 -3.81 1.94
N LEU A 287 3.26 -2.80 2.73
CA LEU A 287 4.61 -2.59 3.26
C LEU A 287 4.80 -3.35 4.57
N PRO A 288 6.04 -3.70 4.94
CA PRO A 288 6.33 -4.32 6.22
C PRO A 288 5.79 -3.51 7.40
N SER A 289 5.23 -4.20 8.38
CA SER A 289 4.80 -3.63 9.65
C SER A 289 5.28 -4.49 10.80
N VAL A 290 5.29 -3.94 12.01
CA VAL A 290 5.67 -4.74 13.20
C VAL A 290 4.78 -5.99 13.30
N GLU A 291 3.47 -5.83 13.14
CA GLU A 291 2.52 -6.93 13.21
C GLU A 291 2.79 -8.01 12.13
N SER A 292 3.09 -7.61 10.89
CA SER A 292 3.40 -8.57 9.82
C SER A 292 4.75 -9.28 10.00
N ILE A 293 5.74 -8.61 10.61
CA ILE A 293 7.07 -9.19 10.85
C ILE A 293 7.02 -10.15 12.03
N THR A 294 6.38 -9.76 13.14
CA THR A 294 6.34 -10.56 14.37
C THR A 294 5.27 -11.65 14.34
N GLN A 295 4.34 -11.62 13.39
CA GLN A 295 3.15 -12.48 13.33
C GLN A 295 2.31 -12.42 14.62
N ALA A 296 2.37 -11.29 15.36
CA ALA A 296 1.67 -11.06 16.60
C ALA A 296 0.66 -9.91 16.46
N LEU A 297 -0.36 -9.89 17.28
CA LEU A 297 -1.50 -8.98 17.19
C LEU A 297 -1.23 -7.67 17.94
N SER A 298 -1.37 -6.54 17.28
CA SER A 298 -1.18 -5.22 17.89
C SER A 298 -2.23 -4.92 18.95
N THR A 299 -1.80 -4.52 20.13
CA THR A 299 -2.65 -4.08 21.25
C THR A 299 -2.89 -2.58 21.24
N HIS A 300 -1.91 -1.82 20.75
CA HIS A 300 -1.94 -0.39 20.50
C HIS A 300 -1.09 -0.07 19.28
N ARG A 301 -0.96 1.21 18.94
CA ARG A 301 -0.13 1.65 17.81
C ARG A 301 0.71 2.85 18.16
N LEU A 302 1.88 2.94 17.56
CA LEU A 302 2.68 4.15 17.40
C LEU A 302 2.47 4.70 15.99
N ASP A 303 2.62 6.00 15.82
CA ASP A 303 2.67 6.60 14.49
C ASP A 303 3.87 6.04 13.73
N GLN A 304 3.82 6.06 12.41
CA GLN A 304 4.87 5.49 11.56
C GLN A 304 6.26 6.02 11.92
N ASP A 305 6.38 7.34 12.06
CA ASP A 305 7.65 8.03 12.35
C ASP A 305 8.04 8.01 13.84
N THR A 306 7.13 7.64 14.75
CA THR A 306 7.42 7.48 16.18
C THR A 306 8.16 6.17 16.43
N SER A 307 9.31 6.23 17.09
CA SER A 307 10.07 5.05 17.50
C SER A 307 9.70 4.57 18.91
N GLY A 308 10.23 3.42 19.35
CA GLY A 308 10.14 2.95 20.72
C GLY A 308 9.25 1.75 20.96
N LEU A 309 8.85 1.57 22.20
CA LEU A 309 8.20 0.35 22.68
C LEU A 309 6.78 0.16 22.12
N LEU A 310 6.56 -1.01 21.53
CA LEU A 310 5.27 -1.48 21.05
C LEU A 310 5.00 -2.87 21.62
N VAL A 311 3.83 -3.04 22.26
CA VAL A 311 3.41 -4.30 22.89
C VAL A 311 2.43 -5.01 21.93
N LEU A 312 2.71 -6.29 21.66
CA LEU A 312 1.87 -7.15 20.84
C LEU A 312 1.49 -8.40 21.63
N ALA A 313 0.39 -8.99 21.27
CA ALA A 313 -0.15 -10.23 21.84
C ALA A 313 0.01 -11.39 20.86
N LYS A 314 0.34 -12.58 21.35
CA LYS A 314 0.45 -13.78 20.51
C LYS A 314 -0.88 -14.46 20.24
N THR A 315 -1.93 -14.12 21.00
CA THR A 315 -3.29 -14.65 20.84
C THR A 315 -4.35 -13.55 20.97
N GLU A 316 -5.54 -13.78 20.41
CA GLU A 316 -6.67 -12.85 20.50
C GLU A 316 -7.15 -12.59 21.94
N ASN A 317 -7.09 -13.59 22.82
CA ASN A 317 -7.49 -13.44 24.22
C ASN A 317 -6.54 -12.47 24.96
N ILE A 318 -5.24 -12.64 24.77
CA ILE A 318 -4.22 -11.75 25.33
C ILE A 318 -4.34 -10.34 24.73
N GLN A 319 -4.61 -10.23 23.42
CA GLN A 319 -4.86 -8.95 22.78
C GLN A 319 -6.04 -8.21 23.40
N LYS A 320 -7.14 -8.93 23.67
CA LYS A 320 -8.35 -8.36 24.28
C LYS A 320 -8.07 -7.85 25.69
N ASP A 321 -7.34 -8.61 26.51
CA ASP A 321 -6.94 -8.20 27.85
C ASP A 321 -6.08 -6.93 27.83
N LEU A 322 -4.99 -6.93 27.06
CA LEU A 322 -4.11 -5.77 26.93
C LEU A 322 -4.84 -4.54 26.39
N ARG A 323 -5.73 -4.71 25.40
CA ARG A 323 -6.57 -3.60 24.91
C ARG A 323 -7.49 -3.05 26.00
N GLN A 324 -7.99 -3.91 26.90
CA GLN A 324 -8.78 -3.46 28.02
C GLN A 324 -7.93 -2.64 29.01
N GLN A 325 -6.70 -3.05 29.31
CA GLN A 325 -5.76 -2.28 30.13
C GLN A 325 -5.48 -0.89 29.53
N PHE A 326 -5.28 -0.79 28.19
CA PHE A 326 -5.17 0.49 27.50
C PHE A 326 -6.44 1.35 27.60
N ALA A 327 -7.61 0.74 27.44
CA ALA A 327 -8.90 1.44 27.50
C ALA A 327 -9.20 1.97 28.92
N GLN A 328 -8.81 1.22 29.94
CA GLN A 328 -8.93 1.60 31.35
C GLN A 328 -7.84 2.56 31.84
N ARG A 329 -6.89 2.93 30.98
CA ARG A 329 -5.72 3.76 31.33
C ARG A 329 -4.84 3.16 32.43
N ALA A 330 -4.84 1.84 32.57
CA ALA A 330 -4.01 1.12 33.55
C ALA A 330 -2.52 1.02 33.10
N ILE A 331 -2.23 1.37 31.86
CA ILE A 331 -0.88 1.32 31.26
C ILE A 331 -0.26 2.71 31.33
N GLU A 332 0.89 2.80 32.01
CA GLU A 332 1.70 4.01 32.06
C GLU A 332 2.67 4.04 30.88
N LYS A 333 2.79 5.19 30.22
CA LYS A 333 3.65 5.37 29.05
C LYS A 333 4.48 6.65 29.23
N THR A 334 5.76 6.56 28.95
CA THR A 334 6.65 7.71 28.90
C THR A 334 7.32 7.78 27.53
N TYR A 335 7.39 9.00 27.00
CA TYR A 335 8.06 9.29 25.74
C TYR A 335 9.15 10.30 25.95
N ASP A 336 10.28 10.10 25.28
CA ASP A 336 11.29 11.11 25.08
C ASP A 336 11.02 11.89 23.80
N ALA A 337 11.17 13.21 23.84
CA ALA A 337 11.05 14.08 22.67
C ALA A 337 12.13 15.17 22.68
N LEU A 338 12.69 15.48 21.49
CA LEU A 338 13.43 16.73 21.30
C LEU A 338 12.56 17.72 20.56
N LEU A 339 12.48 18.95 21.05
CA LEU A 339 11.73 20.04 20.40
C LEU A 339 12.65 20.91 19.54
N GLU A 340 12.07 21.69 18.64
CA GLU A 340 12.83 22.55 17.72
C GLU A 340 13.64 23.63 18.41
N GLN A 341 13.20 24.12 19.59
CA GLN A 341 13.83 25.20 20.35
C GLN A 341 14.14 24.75 21.79
N GLU A 342 15.06 25.44 22.43
CA GLU A 342 15.35 25.26 23.85
C GLU A 342 14.19 25.68 24.75
N MET A 343 14.14 25.09 25.94
CA MET A 343 13.20 25.47 27.00
C MET A 343 13.91 25.46 28.36
N PRO A 344 13.40 26.21 29.36
CA PRO A 344 13.96 26.20 30.73
C PRO A 344 13.93 24.79 31.31
N VAL A 345 15.09 24.27 31.71
CA VAL A 345 15.23 22.96 32.38
C VAL A 345 14.43 22.93 33.68
N GLY A 346 13.74 21.84 33.94
CA GLY A 346 12.86 21.71 35.11
C GLY A 346 11.46 22.28 34.91
N LYS A 347 11.17 22.98 33.81
CA LYS A 347 9.82 23.42 33.51
C LYS A 347 8.93 22.18 33.29
N GLU A 348 7.79 22.14 33.94
CA GLU A 348 6.81 21.07 33.84
C GLU A 348 5.37 21.63 33.73
N GLY A 349 4.44 20.82 33.31
CA GLY A 349 3.06 21.24 33.21
C GLY A 349 2.17 20.18 32.52
N VAL A 350 0.94 20.60 32.24
CA VAL A 350 -0.08 19.79 31.62
C VAL A 350 -0.56 20.48 30.35
N ILE A 351 -0.72 19.73 29.29
CA ILE A 351 -1.33 20.20 28.03
C ILE A 351 -2.66 19.49 27.86
N GLU A 352 -3.71 20.27 27.82
CA GLU A 352 -5.08 19.79 27.61
C GLU A 352 -5.67 20.48 26.39
N LEU A 353 -5.59 19.80 25.22
CA LEU A 353 -6.09 20.29 23.95
C LEU A 353 -6.88 19.20 23.26
N PRO A 354 -8.19 19.39 23.02
CA PRO A 354 -9.02 18.42 22.34
C PRO A 354 -8.67 18.33 20.84
N LEU A 355 -8.60 17.09 20.31
CA LEU A 355 -8.10 16.82 18.97
C LEU A 355 -9.14 16.10 18.09
N ARG A 356 -9.18 16.45 16.81
CA ARG A 356 -9.88 15.71 15.77
C ARG A 356 -9.09 15.65 14.46
N PRO A 357 -9.43 14.70 13.55
CA PRO A 357 -8.85 14.67 12.21
C PRO A 357 -9.16 15.97 11.44
N ASP A 358 -8.14 16.49 10.75
CA ASP A 358 -8.33 17.47 9.69
C ASP A 358 -8.81 16.73 8.43
N ILE A 359 -10.08 16.92 8.07
CA ILE A 359 -10.71 16.20 6.96
C ILE A 359 -10.12 16.63 5.62
N GLU A 360 -9.75 17.92 5.51
CA GLU A 360 -9.23 18.52 4.28
C GLU A 360 -7.74 18.21 4.06
N ASN A 361 -6.97 18.08 5.16
CA ASN A 361 -5.51 17.89 5.09
C ASN A 361 -5.06 16.60 5.80
N ARG A 362 -5.65 15.46 5.46
CA ARG A 362 -5.23 14.17 6.02
C ARG A 362 -3.74 13.88 5.69
N PRO A 363 -2.98 13.29 6.61
CA PRO A 363 -3.38 12.66 7.90
C PRO A 363 -3.34 13.60 9.11
N ARG A 364 -3.30 14.93 8.94
CA ARG A 364 -3.18 15.91 10.02
C ARG A 364 -4.33 15.82 11.03
N GLN A 365 -4.02 16.21 12.26
CA GLN A 365 -5.00 16.49 13.32
C GLN A 365 -5.05 18.00 13.55
N ILE A 366 -6.14 18.50 14.10
CA ILE A 366 -6.32 19.89 14.52
C ILE A 366 -6.89 19.96 15.94
N VAL A 367 -6.60 21.07 16.64
CA VAL A 367 -7.24 21.41 17.90
C VAL A 367 -8.64 21.92 17.60
N ASP A 368 -9.64 21.34 18.25
CA ASP A 368 -11.04 21.76 18.09
C ASP A 368 -11.74 21.63 19.44
N HIS A 369 -12.04 22.77 20.06
CA HIS A 369 -12.64 22.84 21.39
C HIS A 369 -14.13 22.45 21.40
N GLU A 370 -14.78 22.43 20.25
CA GLU A 370 -16.22 22.13 20.14
C GLU A 370 -16.46 20.64 19.83
N HIS A 371 -15.71 20.09 18.86
CA HIS A 371 -15.94 18.73 18.34
C HIS A 371 -14.75 17.79 18.55
N GLY A 372 -13.65 18.27 19.13
CA GLY A 372 -12.45 17.49 19.40
C GLY A 372 -12.63 16.51 20.57
N LYS A 373 -11.95 15.39 20.49
CA LYS A 373 -11.89 14.43 21.61
C LYS A 373 -10.87 14.90 22.63
N SER A 374 -11.24 14.95 23.91
CA SER A 374 -10.35 15.31 25.02
C SER A 374 -9.04 14.54 24.95
N ALA A 375 -7.93 15.27 25.11
CA ALA A 375 -6.58 14.72 25.15
C ALA A 375 -5.76 15.46 26.22
N LEU A 376 -4.98 14.71 27.02
CA LEU A 376 -4.21 15.22 28.14
C LEU A 376 -2.81 14.61 28.15
N THR A 377 -1.78 15.47 28.27
CA THR A 377 -0.37 15.09 28.32
C THR A 377 0.35 15.88 29.40
N HIS A 378 1.01 15.20 30.32
CA HIS A 378 1.98 15.82 31.23
C HIS A 378 3.34 15.93 30.54
N TYR A 379 4.07 17.02 30.77
CA TYR A 379 5.42 17.19 30.26
C TYR A 379 6.38 17.70 31.32
N ARG A 380 7.65 17.35 31.17
CA ARG A 380 8.76 17.87 31.96
C ARG A 380 10.00 18.04 31.09
N VAL A 381 10.60 19.22 31.13
CA VAL A 381 11.88 19.52 30.44
C VAL A 381 13.03 19.00 31.32
N ILE A 382 13.75 18.00 30.81
CA ILE A 382 14.83 17.34 31.53
C ILE A 382 16.23 17.84 31.14
N GLY A 383 16.35 18.55 30.02
CA GLY A 383 17.61 19.12 29.55
C GLY A 383 17.43 19.87 28.22
N ASN A 384 18.53 20.40 27.71
CA ASN A 384 18.66 20.87 26.34
C ASN A 384 19.85 20.17 25.69
N ILE A 385 19.69 19.68 24.48
CA ILE A 385 20.70 18.95 23.70
C ILE A 385 20.87 19.65 22.36
N ASN A 386 22.05 20.17 22.08
CA ASN A 386 22.39 20.84 20.81
C ASN A 386 21.39 21.93 20.39
N GLY A 387 20.90 22.74 21.37
CA GLY A 387 19.92 23.80 21.05
C GLY A 387 18.46 23.35 21.03
N HIS A 388 18.16 22.13 21.45
CA HIS A 388 16.85 21.50 21.44
C HIS A 388 16.41 21.07 22.83
N ALA A 389 15.20 21.42 23.25
CA ALA A 389 14.69 21.00 24.55
C ALA A 389 14.41 19.48 24.54
N HIS A 390 14.94 18.79 25.55
CA HIS A 390 14.65 17.38 25.80
C HIS A 390 13.54 17.23 26.82
N LEU A 391 12.43 16.64 26.45
CA LEU A 391 11.24 16.48 27.26
C LEU A 391 10.94 15.01 27.54
N LEU A 392 10.45 14.76 28.76
CA LEU A 392 9.62 13.58 29.05
C LEU A 392 8.16 13.95 28.90
N LEU A 393 7.41 13.15 28.14
CA LEU A 393 5.99 13.32 27.90
C LEU A 393 5.25 12.08 28.44
N THR A 394 4.23 12.28 29.26
CA THR A 394 3.41 11.23 29.86
C THR A 394 1.94 11.43 29.47
N PRO A 395 1.45 10.81 28.38
CA PRO A 395 0.07 10.96 27.94
C PRO A 395 -0.88 10.10 28.77
N GLU A 396 -1.96 10.68 29.32
CA GLU A 396 -3.07 9.94 29.90
C GLU A 396 -4.03 9.37 28.85
N THR A 397 -4.13 10.05 27.72
CA THR A 397 -4.94 9.65 26.57
C THR A 397 -4.06 9.23 25.40
N GLY A 398 -4.63 8.58 24.36
CA GLY A 398 -3.88 8.09 23.20
C GLY A 398 -4.56 8.50 21.89
N ARG A 399 -4.69 9.82 21.61
CA ARG A 399 -5.24 10.29 20.33
C ARG A 399 -4.17 10.26 19.26
N THR A 400 -4.59 10.12 18.02
CA THR A 400 -3.69 10.19 16.86
C THR A 400 -2.90 11.50 16.89
N HIS A 401 -1.58 11.42 16.70
CA HIS A 401 -0.64 12.55 16.73
C HIS A 401 -0.70 13.42 18.01
N GLN A 402 -1.23 12.89 19.13
CA GLN A 402 -1.47 13.69 20.34
C GLN A 402 -0.22 14.44 20.80
N LEU A 403 0.89 13.75 21.04
CA LEU A 403 2.11 14.36 21.55
C LEU A 403 2.68 15.40 20.57
N ARG A 404 2.59 15.11 19.28
CA ARG A 404 3.05 16.01 18.20
C ARG A 404 2.24 17.31 18.21
N MET A 405 0.91 17.21 18.25
CA MET A 405 0.01 18.38 18.32
C MET A 405 0.15 19.13 19.63
N HIS A 406 0.28 18.43 20.77
CA HIS A 406 0.43 19.06 22.06
C HIS A 406 1.75 19.86 22.16
N CYS A 407 2.85 19.36 21.59
CA CYS A 407 4.09 20.14 21.53
C CYS A 407 3.94 21.33 20.56
N ALA A 408 3.39 21.12 19.35
CA ALA A 408 3.26 22.18 18.37
C ALA A 408 2.29 23.29 18.81
N GLU A 409 1.08 22.92 19.24
CA GLU A 409 0.04 23.89 19.58
C GLU A 409 0.01 24.29 21.04
N GLY A 410 0.32 23.37 21.97
CA GLY A 410 0.32 23.64 23.40
C GLY A 410 1.57 24.33 23.89
N LEU A 411 2.74 23.93 23.43
CA LEU A 411 4.01 24.52 23.80
C LEU A 411 4.51 25.56 22.78
N LYS A 412 3.88 25.67 21.62
CA LYS A 412 4.34 26.46 20.47
C LYS A 412 5.80 26.16 20.10
N ASN A 413 6.18 24.88 20.30
CA ASN A 413 7.51 24.37 20.06
C ASN A 413 7.39 22.92 19.55
N PRO A 414 7.29 22.71 18.23
CA PRO A 414 7.10 21.40 17.63
C PRO A 414 8.23 20.42 17.95
N ILE A 415 7.95 19.13 17.80
CA ILE A 415 8.97 18.09 17.90
C ILE A 415 9.90 18.16 16.68
N LEU A 416 11.20 18.09 16.93
CA LEU A 416 12.23 18.13 15.90
C LEU A 416 12.05 16.98 14.88
N GLY A 417 12.08 17.33 13.59
CA GLY A 417 11.86 16.40 12.49
C GLY A 417 10.39 16.03 12.24
N ASP A 418 9.44 16.79 12.80
CA ASP A 418 8.03 16.58 12.52
C ASP A 418 7.62 17.14 11.16
N ARG A 419 7.43 16.27 10.18
CA ARG A 419 7.07 16.63 8.80
C ARG A 419 5.67 17.24 8.65
N LEU A 420 4.78 17.04 9.63
CA LEU A 420 3.40 17.55 9.58
C LEU A 420 3.22 18.84 10.38
N TYR A 421 3.86 18.97 11.51
CA TYR A 421 3.61 20.07 12.47
C TYR A 421 4.87 20.91 12.75
N GLY A 422 6.04 20.52 12.26
CA GLY A 422 7.28 21.27 12.37
C GLY A 422 7.25 22.60 11.62
N THR A 423 8.06 23.55 12.06
CA THR A 423 8.18 24.89 11.48
C THR A 423 9.46 25.06 10.65
N ARG A 424 10.41 24.12 10.76
CA ARG A 424 11.70 24.16 10.06
C ARG A 424 11.57 23.66 8.63
N GLU A 425 12.24 24.34 7.70
CA GLU A 425 12.27 23.94 6.28
C GLU A 425 12.91 22.57 6.06
N ASP A 426 13.85 22.16 6.92
CA ASP A 426 14.54 20.86 6.88
C ASP A 426 13.81 19.73 7.60
N ALA A 427 12.63 19.98 8.18
CA ALA A 427 11.86 18.97 8.92
C ALA A 427 11.54 17.71 8.09
N THR A 428 11.42 17.85 6.76
CA THR A 428 11.15 16.72 5.85
C THR A 428 12.36 15.81 5.64
N SER A 429 13.58 16.29 5.86
CA SER A 429 14.83 15.53 5.71
C SER A 429 15.29 14.88 7.02
N GLN A 430 14.68 15.23 8.14
CA GLN A 430 15.05 14.74 9.46
C GLN A 430 14.08 13.66 9.98
N THR A 431 14.60 12.75 10.79
CA THR A 431 13.79 11.76 11.50
C THR A 431 13.09 12.41 12.69
N LEU A 432 11.80 12.12 12.90
CA LEU A 432 11.03 12.58 14.06
C LEU A 432 11.70 12.16 15.37
N ARG A 433 12.02 13.11 16.23
CA ARG A 433 12.66 12.90 17.55
C ARG A 433 11.60 12.64 18.63
N LEU A 434 10.80 11.60 18.45
CA LEU A 434 9.78 11.12 19.40
C LEU A 434 9.92 9.62 19.58
N ASN A 435 10.15 9.19 20.83
CA ASN A 435 10.39 7.79 21.17
C ASN A 435 9.53 7.36 22.37
N ALA A 436 8.81 6.25 22.26
CA ALA A 436 8.12 5.60 23.38
C ALA A 436 9.15 4.87 24.25
N SER A 437 9.72 5.54 25.23
CA SER A 437 10.91 5.09 25.98
C SER A 437 10.61 4.19 27.17
N ALA A 438 9.41 4.28 27.74
CA ALA A 438 9.01 3.38 28.82
C ALA A 438 7.53 3.03 28.73
N ILE A 439 7.21 1.78 29.09
CA ILE A 439 5.86 1.29 29.24
C ILE A 439 5.75 0.40 30.46
N THR A 440 4.71 0.59 31.27
CA THR A 440 4.38 -0.29 32.39
C THR A 440 3.04 -0.96 32.13
N ILE A 441 3.03 -2.28 32.03
CA ILE A 441 1.85 -3.13 31.81
C ILE A 441 1.67 -4.10 32.97
N THR A 442 0.47 -4.62 33.13
CA THR A 442 0.24 -5.82 33.96
C THR A 442 0.23 -7.03 33.02
N HIS A 443 1.10 -8.00 33.29
CA HIS A 443 1.18 -9.20 32.47
C HIS A 443 -0.15 -9.96 32.53
N PRO A 444 -0.77 -10.28 31.38
CA PRO A 444 -2.16 -10.80 31.33
C PRO A 444 -2.40 -12.07 32.15
N THR A 445 -1.43 -12.97 32.19
CA THR A 445 -1.57 -14.27 32.88
C THR A 445 -1.00 -14.26 34.28
N THR A 446 0.19 -13.67 34.50
CA THR A 446 0.82 -13.70 35.82
C THR A 446 0.31 -12.62 36.76
N GLY A 447 -0.31 -11.55 36.23
CA GLY A 447 -0.72 -10.38 37.00
C GLY A 447 0.44 -9.51 37.50
N GLU A 448 1.67 -9.81 37.12
CA GLU A 448 2.86 -9.05 37.52
C GLU A 448 2.95 -7.71 36.78
N LYS A 449 3.28 -6.63 37.50
CA LYS A 449 3.61 -5.35 36.88
C LYS A 449 5.00 -5.40 36.26
N MET A 450 5.06 -5.17 34.94
CA MET A 450 6.28 -5.17 34.17
C MET A 450 6.57 -3.76 33.66
N ARG A 451 7.72 -3.20 34.01
CA ARG A 451 8.22 -1.94 33.42
C ARG A 451 9.31 -2.27 32.42
N LEU A 452 9.08 -1.93 31.17
CA LEU A 452 10.01 -2.11 30.07
C LEU A 452 10.50 -0.74 29.61
N THR A 453 11.77 -0.65 29.19
CA THR A 453 12.40 0.60 28.74
C THR A 453 13.22 0.38 27.48
N CYS A 454 13.34 1.43 26.65
CA CYS A 454 14.33 1.50 25.58
C CYS A 454 14.89 2.92 25.48
N THR A 455 16.16 3.04 25.13
CA THR A 455 16.80 4.33 24.90
C THR A 455 16.59 4.76 23.45
N PRO A 456 16.21 6.02 23.20
CA PRO A 456 16.14 6.57 21.84
C PRO A 456 17.51 6.47 21.14
N GLU A 457 17.54 6.10 19.86
CA GLU A 457 18.79 6.00 19.08
C GLU A 457 19.58 7.32 19.07
N TRP A 458 18.87 8.46 19.08
CA TRP A 458 19.47 9.79 19.07
C TRP A 458 20.01 10.27 20.44
N LEU A 459 19.82 9.48 21.50
CA LEU A 459 20.49 9.67 22.80
C LEU A 459 21.68 8.71 22.99
N GLY A 460 21.79 7.66 22.18
CA GLY A 460 22.78 6.61 22.34
C GLY A 460 24.16 6.86 21.74
N SER A 461 24.45 8.04 21.20
CA SER A 461 25.75 8.39 20.60
C SER A 461 26.47 9.48 21.40
N GLN A 462 26.59 9.28 22.71
CA GLN A 462 27.57 10.03 23.54
C GLN A 462 28.65 9.03 23.99
N ASP A 463 29.46 8.58 23.02
CA ASP A 463 30.80 8.06 23.28
C ASP A 463 31.83 9.00 22.67
#